data_88c9d52ccfeb4b305cde47493dec097b
#
_entry.id   88c9d52ccfeb4b305cde47493dec097b
#
_cell.length_a   1.000
_cell.length_b   1.000
_cell.length_c   1.000
_cell.angle_alpha   90.00
_cell.angle_beta   90.00
_cell.angle_gamma   90.00
#
_symmetry.space_group_name_H-M   'P 1'
#
loop_
_entity.id
_entity.type
_entity.pdbx_description
1 polymer ?
#
loop_
_entity_poly.entity_id
_entity_poly.type
_entity_poly.pdbx_seq_one_letter_code
_entity_poly.pdbx_strand_id
1 'polypeptide(L)'
;MTPAARLQAAIEVLDEVVASARDDGPPADSIVTRYFKQRRYAGSKDRRAVRELVFRAIRRSGERPDSGRAAIVGLADDEPDMLELFGEPRGPEPVNAGEAAAPSAFIPRWLEPELSPLIADGEFAALLERAPLDLRVNVARSSREEVLRGFPAGVPTPLSPWGIRLPSDSRVDDHPAYDAGLVEVQDEGSQLIALACDPRDGDAIVDLCAGAGGKALALAAAAPGARILATDSNRGRLSKLPDRAKRAGADIETRLLNPPNELGELEDSREKADVVLVDAPCSGSGTWRRNPEGRWRLTPERLDRVVAVQQRLLDIAAELVRPGGRLVYAVCSILSREGAAQIDRFLDGHSSWISEDPPIAGGRSDGRGRLLTPGHDRTDGFFVARLRRPC
;
A
#
# COMPACT_ATOMS: atom_id res chain seq x y z
N MET A 1 0.57 -33.19 4.90
CA MET A 1 -0.26 -32.94 6.10
C MET A 1 -1.66 -33.41 5.83
N THR A 2 -2.40 -33.92 6.85
CA THR A 2 -3.85 -34.18 6.73
C THR A 2 -4.63 -32.85 6.67
N PRO A 3 -5.88 -32.82 6.20
CA PRO A 3 -6.71 -31.62 6.27
C PRO A 3 -6.80 -31.03 7.68
N ALA A 4 -7.04 -31.86 8.69
CA ALA A 4 -7.08 -31.44 10.10
C ALA A 4 -5.77 -30.85 10.60
N ALA A 5 -4.63 -31.44 10.22
CA ALA A 5 -3.30 -30.89 10.57
C ALA A 5 -3.01 -29.56 9.86
N ARG A 6 -3.57 -29.31 8.67
CA ARG A 6 -3.49 -28.00 8.00
C ARG A 6 -4.33 -26.95 8.73
N LEU A 7 -5.49 -27.35 9.24
CA LEU A 7 -6.36 -26.48 10.02
C LEU A 7 -5.69 -26.05 11.33
N GLN A 8 -5.06 -27.02 12.06
CA GLN A 8 -4.27 -26.72 13.25
C GLN A 8 -3.11 -25.75 12.94
N ALA A 9 -2.39 -25.99 11.85
CA ALA A 9 -1.31 -25.09 11.43
C ALA A 9 -1.83 -23.68 11.08
N ALA A 10 -3.03 -23.57 10.50
CA ALA A 10 -3.63 -22.26 10.22
C ALA A 10 -3.98 -21.50 11.52
N ILE A 11 -4.49 -22.21 12.55
CA ILE A 11 -4.75 -21.64 13.87
C ILE A 11 -3.45 -21.10 14.48
N GLU A 12 -2.37 -21.90 14.51
CA GLU A 12 -1.07 -21.50 15.05
C GLU A 12 -0.51 -20.23 14.35
N VAL A 13 -0.61 -20.18 13.03
CA VAL A 13 -0.19 -18.99 12.25
C VAL A 13 -1.06 -17.79 12.56
N LEU A 14 -2.38 -17.97 12.68
CA LEU A 14 -3.31 -16.89 12.99
C LEU A 14 -3.08 -16.34 14.39
N ASP A 15 -2.76 -17.17 15.39
CA ASP A 15 -2.38 -16.71 16.74
C ASP A 15 -1.16 -15.78 16.68
N GLU A 16 -0.13 -16.15 15.88
CA GLU A 16 1.02 -15.27 15.67
C GLU A 16 0.63 -13.96 14.94
N VAL A 17 -0.30 -14.02 13.96
CA VAL A 17 -0.78 -12.83 13.23
C VAL A 17 -1.57 -11.91 14.15
N VAL A 18 -2.47 -12.44 14.97
CA VAL A 18 -3.26 -11.69 15.96
C VAL A 18 -2.33 -10.97 16.95
N ALA A 19 -1.35 -11.69 17.51
CA ALA A 19 -0.37 -11.11 18.42
C ALA A 19 0.47 -10.03 17.72
N SER A 20 0.95 -10.31 16.50
CA SER A 20 1.71 -9.35 15.70
C SER A 20 0.91 -8.08 15.36
N ALA A 21 -0.39 -8.22 15.10
CA ALA A 21 -1.25 -7.07 14.81
C ALA A 21 -1.43 -6.16 16.04
N ARG A 22 -1.45 -6.75 17.24
CA ARG A 22 -1.51 -6.00 18.51
C ARG A 22 -0.20 -5.27 18.81
N ASP A 23 0.93 -5.93 18.57
CA ASP A 23 2.25 -5.52 19.07
C ASP A 23 3.12 -4.86 17.97
N ASP A 24 2.53 -4.37 16.87
CA ASP A 24 3.21 -3.76 15.71
C ASP A 24 4.32 -4.64 15.08
N GLY A 25 4.15 -5.94 15.14
CA GLY A 25 5.08 -6.92 14.61
C GLY A 25 5.03 -7.07 13.07
N PRO A 26 5.66 -8.12 12.50
CA PRO A 26 5.74 -8.34 11.06
C PRO A 26 4.38 -8.62 10.42
N PRO A 27 4.21 -8.39 9.10
CA PRO A 27 2.98 -8.69 8.38
C PRO A 27 2.73 -10.19 8.27
N ALA A 28 1.46 -10.58 8.02
CA ALA A 28 1.00 -11.96 7.95
C ALA A 28 1.81 -12.82 6.97
N ASP A 29 2.16 -12.30 5.80
CA ASP A 29 2.99 -13.01 4.81
C ASP A 29 4.36 -13.40 5.33
N SER A 30 5.00 -12.51 6.10
CA SER A 30 6.28 -12.79 6.75
C SER A 30 6.15 -13.85 7.83
N ILE A 31 5.05 -13.84 8.58
CA ILE A 31 4.76 -14.85 9.62
C ILE A 31 4.55 -16.22 8.97
N VAL A 32 3.70 -16.33 7.95
CA VAL A 32 3.50 -17.57 7.17
C VAL A 32 4.82 -18.10 6.62
N THR A 33 5.64 -17.23 6.04
CA THR A 33 6.95 -17.61 5.49
C THR A 33 7.88 -18.15 6.57
N ARG A 34 7.96 -17.46 7.72
CA ARG A 34 8.78 -17.86 8.87
C ARG A 34 8.30 -19.19 9.46
N TYR A 35 6.99 -19.37 9.62
CA TYR A 35 6.36 -20.58 10.10
C TYR A 35 6.82 -21.81 9.30
N PHE A 36 6.81 -21.73 7.96
CA PHE A 36 7.21 -22.85 7.10
C PHE A 36 8.71 -23.00 6.91
N LYS A 37 9.54 -21.99 7.19
CA LYS A 37 11.00 -22.17 7.25
C LYS A 37 11.41 -23.15 8.36
N GLN A 38 10.68 -23.17 9.45
CA GLN A 38 10.92 -24.08 10.59
C GLN A 38 10.29 -25.48 10.39
N ARG A 39 9.31 -25.61 9.47
CA ARG A 39 8.55 -26.85 9.22
C ARG A 39 8.80 -27.37 7.81
N ARG A 40 10.06 -27.79 7.55
CA ARG A 40 10.51 -28.22 6.21
C ARG A 40 9.79 -29.46 5.68
N TYR A 41 9.14 -30.25 6.54
CA TYR A 41 8.35 -31.42 6.15
C TYR A 41 7.04 -31.05 5.40
N ALA A 42 6.57 -29.81 5.52
CA ALA A 42 5.38 -29.36 4.81
C ALA A 42 5.70 -29.13 3.32
N GLY A 43 5.03 -29.89 2.45
CA GLY A 43 5.15 -29.76 1.00
C GLY A 43 4.51 -28.47 0.46
N SER A 44 4.74 -28.18 -0.82
CA SER A 44 4.21 -26.96 -1.46
C SER A 44 2.68 -26.88 -1.43
N LYS A 45 1.98 -28.01 -1.60
CA LYS A 45 0.52 -28.09 -1.49
C LYS A 45 0.02 -27.75 -0.08
N ASP A 46 0.73 -28.27 0.95
CA ASP A 46 0.35 -28.00 2.35
C ASP A 46 0.53 -26.52 2.68
N ARG A 47 1.66 -25.95 2.29
CA ARG A 47 1.95 -24.52 2.52
C ARG A 47 0.91 -23.61 1.84
N ARG A 48 0.51 -23.95 0.61
CA ARG A 48 -0.53 -23.21 -0.11
C ARG A 48 -1.88 -23.31 0.60
N ALA A 49 -2.29 -24.53 1.01
CA ALA A 49 -3.57 -24.75 1.68
C ALA A 49 -3.65 -24.02 3.04
N VAL A 50 -2.59 -24.08 3.85
CA VAL A 50 -2.54 -23.38 5.13
C VAL A 50 -2.57 -21.86 4.91
N ARG A 51 -1.78 -21.35 3.95
CA ARG A 51 -1.81 -19.92 3.59
C ARG A 51 -3.22 -19.48 3.18
N GLU A 52 -3.91 -20.28 2.37
CA GLU A 52 -5.28 -19.99 1.92
C GLU A 52 -6.23 -19.88 3.10
N LEU A 53 -6.22 -20.86 4.02
CA LEU A 53 -7.04 -20.84 5.24
C LEU A 53 -6.77 -19.59 6.08
N VAL A 54 -5.50 -19.26 6.32
CA VAL A 54 -5.10 -18.07 7.08
C VAL A 54 -5.68 -16.80 6.47
N PHE A 55 -5.46 -16.58 5.16
CA PHE A 55 -5.91 -15.34 4.52
C PHE A 55 -7.43 -15.27 4.34
N ARG A 56 -8.13 -16.41 4.23
CA ARG A 56 -9.61 -16.45 4.23
C ARG A 56 -10.15 -16.04 5.59
N ALA A 57 -9.63 -16.59 6.68
CA ALA A 57 -10.01 -16.19 8.04
C ALA A 57 -9.73 -14.72 8.31
N ILE A 58 -8.56 -14.21 7.88
CA ILE A 58 -8.24 -12.78 8.00
C ILE A 58 -9.27 -11.93 7.21
N ARG A 59 -9.57 -12.25 5.96
CA ARG A 59 -10.50 -11.46 5.14
C ARG A 59 -11.93 -11.45 5.70
N ARG A 60 -12.36 -12.55 6.31
CA ARG A 60 -13.67 -12.65 6.93
C ARG A 60 -13.83 -11.76 8.16
N SER A 61 -12.77 -11.64 8.97
CA SER A 61 -12.83 -10.96 10.27
C SER A 61 -12.43 -9.50 10.15
N GLY A 62 -13.40 -8.57 10.13
CA GLY A 62 -13.13 -7.12 10.11
C GLY A 62 -12.48 -6.64 11.40
N GLU A 63 -12.97 -7.08 12.54
CA GLU A 63 -12.36 -6.87 13.85
C GLU A 63 -11.23 -7.87 14.09
N ARG A 64 -10.21 -7.48 14.88
CA ARG A 64 -9.15 -8.40 15.29
C ARG A 64 -9.73 -9.47 16.21
N PRO A 65 -9.65 -10.77 15.84
CA PRO A 65 -10.12 -11.87 16.69
C PRO A 65 -9.31 -11.96 17.99
N ASP A 66 -9.90 -12.59 19.02
CA ASP A 66 -9.19 -12.86 20.27
C ASP A 66 -8.07 -13.91 20.09
N SER A 67 -8.27 -14.84 19.15
CA SER A 67 -7.31 -15.90 18.82
C SER A 67 -7.43 -16.38 17.38
N GLY A 68 -6.41 -17.09 16.90
CA GLY A 68 -6.45 -17.80 15.62
C GLY A 68 -7.53 -18.87 15.59
N ARG A 69 -7.80 -19.51 16.73
CA ARG A 69 -8.87 -20.48 16.86
C ARG A 69 -10.25 -19.81 16.68
N ALA A 70 -10.52 -18.68 17.31
CA ALA A 70 -11.76 -17.93 17.14
C ALA A 70 -11.96 -17.50 15.67
N ALA A 71 -10.90 -17.14 14.97
CA ALA A 71 -10.94 -16.81 13.54
C ALA A 71 -11.33 -18.02 12.67
N ILE A 72 -10.80 -19.21 12.97
CA ILE A 72 -11.13 -20.44 12.23
C ILE A 72 -12.52 -20.97 12.58
N VAL A 73 -12.95 -20.91 13.83
CA VAL A 73 -14.34 -21.25 14.23
C VAL A 73 -15.32 -20.33 13.51
N GLY A 74 -15.02 -19.01 13.45
CA GLY A 74 -15.82 -18.09 12.66
C GLY A 74 -15.83 -18.41 11.17
N LEU A 75 -14.75 -18.84 10.58
CA LEU A 75 -14.71 -19.26 9.17
C LEU A 75 -15.55 -20.52 8.92
N ALA A 76 -15.66 -21.40 9.91
CA ALA A 76 -16.49 -22.60 9.83
C ALA A 76 -18.01 -22.30 9.79
N ASP A 77 -18.46 -21.11 10.23
CA ASP A 77 -19.86 -20.69 10.04
C ASP A 77 -20.22 -20.57 8.55
N ASP A 78 -19.25 -20.17 7.72
CA ASP A 78 -19.45 -20.06 6.27
C ASP A 78 -19.18 -21.40 5.54
N GLU A 79 -18.48 -22.33 6.19
CA GLU A 79 -18.04 -23.62 5.65
C GLU A 79 -18.22 -24.74 6.70
N PRO A 80 -19.45 -25.19 6.93
CA PRO A 80 -19.78 -26.16 8.01
C PRO A 80 -18.98 -27.46 7.97
N ASP A 81 -18.59 -27.93 6.77
CA ASP A 81 -17.78 -29.16 6.60
C ASP A 81 -16.39 -29.04 7.29
N MET A 82 -15.94 -27.81 7.55
CA MET A 82 -14.70 -27.57 8.29
C MET A 82 -14.76 -28.06 9.75
N LEU A 83 -15.96 -28.07 10.35
CA LEU A 83 -16.17 -28.53 11.72
C LEU A 83 -15.82 -30.01 11.90
N GLU A 84 -15.94 -30.84 10.85
CA GLU A 84 -15.56 -32.25 10.88
C GLU A 84 -14.06 -32.48 11.09
N LEU A 85 -13.24 -31.45 10.83
CA LEU A 85 -11.79 -31.51 11.02
C LEU A 85 -11.35 -31.27 12.47
N PHE A 86 -12.25 -30.77 13.32
CA PHE A 86 -12.01 -30.61 14.75
C PHE A 86 -12.16 -31.96 15.47
N GLY A 87 -11.25 -32.27 16.37
CA GLY A 87 -11.20 -33.56 17.06
C GLY A 87 -10.50 -34.69 16.27
N GLU A 88 -10.18 -34.48 14.99
CA GLU A 88 -9.44 -35.42 14.18
C GLU A 88 -7.96 -35.51 14.60
N PRO A 89 -7.26 -36.65 14.38
CA PRO A 89 -5.86 -36.81 14.72
C PRO A 89 -4.96 -35.74 14.11
N ARG A 90 -4.20 -35.03 14.94
CA ARG A 90 -3.33 -33.88 14.59
C ARG A 90 -4.10 -32.62 14.17
N GLY A 91 -5.41 -32.61 14.29
CA GLY A 91 -6.28 -31.45 14.12
C GLY A 91 -6.43 -30.67 15.42
N PRO A 92 -7.17 -29.57 15.37
CA PRO A 92 -7.55 -28.84 16.57
C PRO A 92 -8.52 -29.66 17.45
N GLU A 93 -8.54 -29.35 18.74
CA GLU A 93 -9.50 -29.95 19.67
C GLU A 93 -10.94 -29.68 19.21
N PRO A 94 -11.91 -30.58 19.58
CA PRO A 94 -13.33 -30.38 19.26
C PRO A 94 -13.83 -28.98 19.63
N VAL A 95 -14.76 -28.44 18.85
CA VAL A 95 -15.42 -27.17 19.18
C VAL A 95 -16.39 -27.40 20.33
N ASN A 96 -16.28 -26.56 21.36
CA ASN A 96 -17.17 -26.63 22.52
C ASN A 96 -18.47 -25.83 22.29
N ALA A 97 -19.54 -26.23 22.93
CA ALA A 97 -20.79 -25.49 22.88
C ALA A 97 -20.58 -24.06 23.45
N GLY A 98 -20.94 -23.05 22.66
CA GLY A 98 -20.78 -21.64 23.06
C GLY A 98 -19.35 -21.10 22.92
N GLU A 99 -18.45 -21.82 22.23
CA GLU A 99 -17.13 -21.30 21.92
C GLU A 99 -17.21 -20.02 21.06
N ALA A 100 -16.40 -19.02 21.40
CA ALA A 100 -16.39 -17.74 20.70
C ALA A 100 -15.91 -17.90 19.25
N ALA A 101 -16.75 -17.50 18.30
CA ALA A 101 -16.45 -17.38 16.88
C ALA A 101 -16.19 -15.89 16.53
N ALA A 102 -15.18 -15.62 15.72
CA ALA A 102 -14.96 -14.26 15.23
C ALA A 102 -16.10 -13.87 14.27
N PRO A 103 -16.75 -12.70 14.48
CA PRO A 103 -17.85 -12.28 13.63
C PRO A 103 -17.36 -11.94 12.21
N SER A 104 -18.22 -12.18 11.22
CA SER A 104 -17.98 -11.73 9.85
C SER A 104 -18.21 -10.22 9.76
N ALA A 105 -17.20 -9.50 9.25
CA ALA A 105 -17.29 -8.08 8.96
C ALA A 105 -16.24 -7.68 7.92
N PHE A 106 -16.50 -6.63 7.14
CA PHE A 106 -15.53 -6.09 6.19
C PHE A 106 -14.46 -5.23 6.88
N ILE A 107 -14.88 -4.42 7.85
CA ILE A 107 -14.03 -3.44 8.56
C ILE A 107 -14.39 -3.40 10.04
N PRO A 108 -13.49 -2.88 10.89
CA PRO A 108 -13.83 -2.54 12.27
C PRO A 108 -14.95 -1.49 12.32
N ARG A 109 -15.94 -1.67 13.17
CA ARG A 109 -17.12 -0.78 13.26
C ARG A 109 -16.75 0.68 13.51
N TRP A 110 -15.73 0.94 14.30
CA TRP A 110 -15.28 2.31 14.60
C TRP A 110 -14.73 3.04 13.36
N LEU A 111 -14.32 2.33 12.30
CA LEU A 111 -13.82 2.92 11.05
C LEU A 111 -14.95 3.33 10.09
N GLU A 112 -16.18 2.84 10.26
CA GLU A 112 -17.29 3.16 9.36
C GLU A 112 -17.49 4.68 9.16
N PRO A 113 -17.53 5.51 10.24
CA PRO A 113 -17.68 6.97 10.09
C PRO A 113 -16.46 7.68 9.52
N GLU A 114 -15.31 7.02 9.46
CA GLU A 114 -14.05 7.58 8.94
C GLU A 114 -13.88 7.39 7.43
N LEU A 115 -14.68 6.51 6.82
CA LEU A 115 -14.59 6.20 5.38
C LEU A 115 -14.96 7.41 4.53
N SER A 116 -14.33 7.52 3.36
CA SER A 116 -14.83 8.42 2.31
C SER A 116 -16.28 8.05 1.94
N PRO A 117 -17.18 9.03 1.71
CA PRO A 117 -18.55 8.78 1.25
C PRO A 117 -18.64 8.00 -0.06
N LEU A 118 -17.54 7.88 -0.80
CA LEU A 118 -17.43 7.11 -2.03
C LEU A 118 -17.30 5.60 -1.79
N ILE A 119 -17.03 5.18 -0.54
CA ILE A 119 -16.89 3.77 -0.17
C ILE A 119 -18.27 3.23 0.21
N ALA A 120 -18.90 2.53 -0.70
CA ALA A 120 -20.19 1.87 -0.52
C ALA A 120 -20.05 0.34 -0.59
N ASP A 121 -21.13 -0.40 -0.38
CA ASP A 121 -21.14 -1.87 -0.24
C ASP A 121 -20.35 -2.62 -1.32
N GLY A 122 -20.44 -2.20 -2.58
CA GLY A 122 -19.71 -2.82 -3.68
C GLY A 122 -18.18 -2.66 -3.62
N GLU A 123 -17.67 -1.68 -2.88
CA GLU A 123 -16.23 -1.43 -2.72
C GLU A 123 -15.59 -2.35 -1.67
N PHE A 124 -16.34 -2.76 -0.64
CA PHE A 124 -15.80 -3.58 0.44
C PHE A 124 -15.31 -4.94 -0.05
N ALA A 125 -16.07 -5.61 -0.92
CA ALA A 125 -15.67 -6.88 -1.50
C ALA A 125 -14.35 -6.73 -2.27
N ALA A 126 -14.24 -5.71 -3.12
CA ALA A 126 -13.05 -5.44 -3.91
C ALA A 126 -11.82 -5.06 -3.07
N LEU A 127 -12.01 -4.39 -1.92
CA LEU A 127 -10.94 -4.07 -0.97
C LEU A 127 -10.36 -5.32 -0.29
N LEU A 128 -11.07 -6.44 -0.28
CA LEU A 128 -10.65 -7.70 0.34
C LEU A 128 -10.31 -8.79 -0.68
N GLU A 129 -10.60 -8.59 -1.96
CA GLU A 129 -10.16 -9.49 -3.01
C GLU A 129 -8.63 -9.52 -3.13
N ARG A 130 -8.11 -10.64 -3.65
CA ARG A 130 -6.68 -10.74 -3.88
C ARG A 130 -6.25 -9.82 -5.02
N ALA A 131 -5.33 -8.88 -4.73
CA ALA A 131 -4.80 -7.97 -5.73
C ALA A 131 -4.05 -8.70 -6.86
N PRO A 132 -4.14 -8.25 -8.12
CA PRO A 132 -3.23 -8.65 -9.18
C PRO A 132 -1.80 -8.16 -8.89
N LEU A 133 -0.85 -8.62 -9.67
CA LEU A 133 0.53 -8.11 -9.66
C LEU A 133 0.69 -7.09 -10.78
N ASP A 134 0.89 -5.83 -10.43
CA ASP A 134 1.16 -4.79 -11.41
C ASP A 134 2.66 -4.48 -11.47
N LEU A 135 3.16 -4.31 -12.68
CA LEU A 135 4.51 -3.86 -13.01
C LEU A 135 4.43 -2.46 -13.60
N ARG A 136 5.37 -1.61 -13.23
CA ARG A 136 5.65 -0.36 -13.92
C ARG A 136 6.84 -0.55 -14.83
N VAL A 137 6.70 -0.21 -16.10
CA VAL A 137 7.79 -0.16 -17.07
C VAL A 137 8.67 1.07 -16.81
N ASN A 138 9.98 0.92 -16.93
CA ASN A 138 10.95 2.00 -16.93
C ASN A 138 10.97 2.64 -18.32
N VAL A 139 10.15 3.67 -18.49
CA VAL A 139 9.95 4.34 -19.79
C VAL A 139 11.15 5.12 -20.31
N ALA A 140 12.15 5.40 -19.44
CA ALA A 140 13.41 5.94 -19.89
C ALA A 140 14.30 4.93 -20.64
N ARG A 141 13.99 3.61 -20.54
CA ARG A 141 14.82 2.53 -21.04
C ARG A 141 14.14 1.61 -22.03
N SER A 142 12.80 1.52 -21.99
CA SER A 142 12.03 0.65 -22.92
C SER A 142 10.58 1.11 -22.98
N SER A 143 9.87 0.71 -24.04
CA SER A 143 8.43 0.92 -24.15
C SER A 143 7.64 -0.19 -23.44
N ARG A 144 6.39 0.12 -23.07
CA ARG A 144 5.48 -0.89 -22.48
C ARG A 144 5.25 -2.07 -23.44
N GLU A 145 5.08 -1.78 -24.70
CA GLU A 145 4.83 -2.76 -25.78
C GLU A 145 6.02 -3.70 -25.95
N GLU A 146 7.24 -3.19 -25.81
CA GLU A 146 8.46 -4.00 -25.90
C GLU A 146 8.61 -4.93 -24.70
N VAL A 147 8.44 -4.40 -23.48
CA VAL A 147 8.53 -5.18 -22.24
C VAL A 147 7.43 -6.22 -22.16
N LEU A 148 6.20 -5.88 -22.59
CA LEU A 148 5.04 -6.78 -22.56
C LEU A 148 5.28 -8.07 -23.35
N ARG A 149 6.09 -8.05 -24.41
CA ARG A 149 6.45 -9.28 -25.17
C ARG A 149 7.15 -10.33 -24.30
N GLY A 150 7.83 -9.90 -23.24
CA GLY A 150 8.46 -10.79 -22.25
C GLY A 150 7.51 -11.38 -21.21
N PHE A 151 6.26 -10.93 -21.17
CA PHE A 151 5.24 -11.34 -20.18
C PHE A 151 3.97 -11.86 -20.88
N PRO A 152 3.94 -13.12 -21.38
CA PRO A 152 2.82 -13.65 -22.17
C PRO A 152 1.46 -13.63 -21.46
N ALA A 153 1.45 -13.70 -20.12
CA ALA A 153 0.22 -13.59 -19.30
C ALA A 153 -0.11 -12.14 -18.89
N GLY A 154 0.70 -11.18 -19.32
CA GLY A 154 0.52 -9.77 -19.00
C GLY A 154 -0.46 -9.08 -19.93
N VAL A 155 -1.14 -8.08 -19.39
CA VAL A 155 -1.97 -7.16 -20.16
C VAL A 155 -1.63 -5.72 -19.77
N PRO A 156 -1.77 -4.74 -20.68
CA PRO A 156 -1.64 -3.33 -20.30
C PRO A 156 -2.63 -2.99 -19.18
N THR A 157 -2.18 -2.21 -18.18
CA THR A 157 -3.12 -1.65 -17.20
C THR A 157 -4.00 -0.58 -17.87
N PRO A 158 -5.28 -0.42 -17.43
CA PRO A 158 -6.23 0.46 -18.13
C PRO A 158 -5.96 1.95 -17.96
N LEU A 159 -5.36 2.38 -16.85
CA LEU A 159 -5.23 3.79 -16.49
C LEU A 159 -3.81 4.32 -16.64
N SER A 160 -2.81 3.54 -16.24
CA SER A 160 -1.41 3.94 -16.36
C SER A 160 -0.83 3.57 -17.74
N PRO A 161 -0.22 4.52 -18.47
CA PRO A 161 0.46 4.21 -19.72
C PRO A 161 1.73 3.36 -19.53
N TRP A 162 2.20 3.22 -18.27
CA TRP A 162 3.43 2.51 -17.92
C TRP A 162 3.19 1.10 -17.39
N GLY A 163 1.93 0.75 -17.14
CA GLY A 163 1.57 -0.43 -16.36
C GLY A 163 1.39 -1.70 -17.19
N ILE A 164 1.83 -2.83 -16.64
CA ILE A 164 1.53 -4.19 -17.09
C ILE A 164 0.92 -4.94 -15.90
N ARG A 165 -0.25 -5.54 -16.08
CA ARG A 165 -0.93 -6.35 -15.05
C ARG A 165 -0.71 -7.82 -15.32
N LEU A 166 -0.31 -8.54 -14.29
CA LEU A 166 -0.09 -9.98 -14.27
C LEU A 166 -1.07 -10.67 -13.30
N PRO A 167 -1.34 -11.97 -13.48
CA PRO A 167 -2.03 -12.77 -12.48
C PRO A 167 -1.38 -12.66 -11.10
N SER A 168 -2.19 -12.75 -10.06
CA SER A 168 -1.75 -12.52 -8.66
C SER A 168 -0.72 -13.52 -8.11
N ASP A 169 -0.51 -14.66 -8.78
CA ASP A 169 0.46 -15.69 -8.43
C ASP A 169 1.74 -15.65 -9.28
N SER A 170 1.86 -14.65 -10.16
CA SER A 170 3.04 -14.43 -10.99
C SER A 170 4.28 -14.13 -10.14
N ARG A 171 5.44 -14.57 -10.61
CA ARG A 171 6.75 -14.27 -10.03
C ARG A 171 7.57 -13.46 -11.00
N VAL A 172 8.23 -12.44 -10.50
CA VAL A 172 9.01 -11.49 -11.31
C VAL A 172 10.44 -11.34 -10.79
N ASP A 173 10.71 -11.80 -9.56
CA ASP A 173 12.00 -11.61 -8.88
C ASP A 173 13.18 -12.22 -9.67
N ASP A 174 12.95 -13.31 -10.40
CA ASP A 174 13.94 -14.00 -11.23
C ASP A 174 13.77 -13.68 -12.74
N HIS A 175 12.98 -12.66 -13.09
CA HIS A 175 12.72 -12.35 -14.50
C HIS A 175 13.79 -11.40 -15.06
N PRO A 176 14.36 -11.68 -16.26
CA PRO A 176 15.43 -10.86 -16.85
C PRO A 176 15.10 -9.37 -16.96
N ALA A 177 13.83 -9.01 -17.23
CA ALA A 177 13.42 -7.60 -17.30
C ALA A 177 13.49 -6.91 -15.92
N TYR A 178 13.27 -7.64 -14.83
CA TYR A 178 13.42 -7.11 -13.48
C TYR A 178 14.90 -6.90 -13.12
N ASP A 179 15.74 -7.89 -13.38
CA ASP A 179 17.19 -7.80 -13.15
C ASP A 179 17.83 -6.68 -13.98
N ALA A 180 17.36 -6.51 -15.22
CA ALA A 180 17.81 -5.43 -16.11
C ALA A 180 17.27 -4.05 -15.75
N GLY A 181 16.39 -3.92 -14.73
CA GLY A 181 15.78 -2.64 -14.33
C GLY A 181 14.81 -2.05 -15.36
N LEU A 182 14.22 -2.90 -16.21
CA LEU A 182 13.21 -2.50 -17.18
C LEU A 182 11.80 -2.45 -16.58
N VAL A 183 11.61 -3.11 -15.43
CA VAL A 183 10.35 -3.10 -14.68
C VAL A 183 10.58 -2.99 -13.18
N GLU A 184 9.60 -2.43 -12.49
CA GLU A 184 9.46 -2.41 -11.03
C GLU A 184 8.08 -2.93 -10.65
N VAL A 185 7.99 -3.69 -9.55
CA VAL A 185 6.69 -4.07 -8.99
C VAL A 185 6.07 -2.84 -8.33
N GLN A 186 4.96 -2.36 -8.89
CA GLN A 186 4.25 -1.20 -8.40
C GLN A 186 2.79 -1.23 -8.84
N ASP A 187 1.86 -1.10 -7.88
CA ASP A 187 0.43 -0.99 -8.16
C ASP A 187 0.12 0.16 -9.14
N GLU A 188 -0.87 -0.03 -10.00
CA GLU A 188 -1.25 0.96 -11.00
C GLU A 188 -1.63 2.30 -10.37
N GLY A 189 -2.38 2.31 -9.25
CA GLY A 189 -2.71 3.54 -8.53
C GLY A 189 -1.46 4.29 -8.05
N SER A 190 -0.46 3.57 -7.54
CA SER A 190 0.83 4.18 -7.17
C SER A 190 1.58 4.77 -8.37
N GLN A 191 1.43 4.21 -9.58
CA GLN A 191 1.97 4.79 -10.81
C GLN A 191 1.24 6.10 -11.18
N LEU A 192 -0.08 6.14 -11.00
CA LEU A 192 -0.90 7.34 -11.23
C LEU A 192 -0.50 8.50 -10.31
N ILE A 193 -0.07 8.22 -9.06
CA ILE A 193 0.45 9.26 -8.17
C ILE A 193 1.71 9.92 -8.75
N ALA A 194 2.62 9.16 -9.34
CA ALA A 194 3.78 9.72 -10.02
C ALA A 194 3.40 10.55 -11.27
N LEU A 195 2.38 10.10 -12.01
CA LEU A 195 1.80 10.87 -13.14
C LEU A 195 1.16 12.18 -12.66
N ALA A 196 0.50 12.20 -11.48
CA ALA A 196 -0.08 13.42 -10.91
C ALA A 196 0.95 14.52 -10.66
N CYS A 197 2.22 14.14 -10.46
CA CYS A 197 3.32 15.07 -10.33
C CYS A 197 3.63 15.83 -11.64
N ASP A 198 3.26 15.28 -12.81
CA ASP A 198 3.56 15.85 -14.14
C ASP A 198 5.03 16.29 -14.25
N PRO A 199 6.01 15.36 -14.00
CA PRO A 199 7.42 15.71 -13.94
C PRO A 199 7.95 16.09 -15.31
N ARG A 200 8.88 17.05 -15.38
CA ARG A 200 9.50 17.55 -16.61
C ARG A 200 11.02 17.55 -16.49
N ASP A 201 11.69 17.37 -17.59
CA ASP A 201 13.16 17.53 -17.62
C ASP A 201 13.54 18.94 -17.15
N GLY A 202 14.53 18.97 -16.27
CA GLY A 202 14.99 20.20 -15.62
C GLY A 202 14.31 20.52 -14.30
N ASP A 203 13.15 19.90 -13.96
CA ASP A 203 12.50 20.12 -12.67
C ASP A 203 13.43 19.71 -11.50
N ALA A 204 13.34 20.47 -10.41
CA ALA A 204 13.79 20.06 -9.09
C ALA A 204 12.64 19.40 -8.34
N ILE A 205 12.75 18.11 -8.07
CA ILE A 205 11.68 17.31 -7.46
C ILE A 205 12.12 16.79 -6.11
N VAL A 206 11.29 16.97 -5.09
CA VAL A 206 11.47 16.38 -3.76
C VAL A 206 10.40 15.32 -3.52
N ASP A 207 10.81 14.07 -3.32
CA ASP A 207 9.95 12.99 -2.80
C ASP A 207 10.18 12.92 -1.29
N LEU A 208 9.27 13.55 -0.52
CA LEU A 208 9.46 13.80 0.92
C LEU A 208 9.33 12.53 1.79
N CYS A 209 8.63 11.50 1.31
CA CYS A 209 8.40 10.24 2.02
C CYS A 209 8.70 9.04 1.11
N ALA A 210 9.86 9.03 0.49
CA ALA A 210 10.19 8.13 -0.62
C ALA A 210 10.16 6.62 -0.27
N GLY A 211 10.31 6.28 0.99
CA GLY A 211 10.41 4.89 1.41
C GLY A 211 11.54 4.15 0.71
N ALA A 212 11.22 3.07 0.00
CA ALA A 212 12.18 2.33 -0.82
C ALA A 212 12.30 2.89 -2.26
N GLY A 213 11.74 4.08 -2.54
CA GLY A 213 11.93 4.81 -3.78
C GLY A 213 11.03 4.42 -4.96
N GLY A 214 9.91 3.74 -4.73
CA GLY A 214 9.06 3.31 -5.84
C GLY A 214 8.55 4.47 -6.71
N LYS A 215 8.10 5.58 -6.09
CA LYS A 215 7.62 6.78 -6.77
C LYS A 215 8.79 7.64 -7.29
N ALA A 216 9.87 7.81 -6.51
CA ALA A 216 11.08 8.49 -6.96
C ALA A 216 11.64 7.87 -8.26
N LEU A 217 11.69 6.53 -8.36
CA LEU A 217 12.09 5.82 -9.58
C LEU A 217 11.11 6.03 -10.73
N ALA A 218 9.81 6.19 -10.45
CA ALA A 218 8.82 6.50 -11.48
C ALA A 218 9.02 7.90 -12.04
N LEU A 219 9.26 8.89 -11.16
CA LEU A 219 9.56 10.27 -11.53
C LEU A 219 10.84 10.37 -12.36
N ALA A 220 11.92 9.68 -11.95
CA ALA A 220 13.18 9.63 -12.70
C ALA A 220 13.01 8.99 -14.09
N ALA A 221 12.16 7.96 -14.22
CA ALA A 221 11.89 7.34 -15.51
C ALA A 221 11.06 8.25 -16.43
N ALA A 222 10.13 9.03 -15.86
CA ALA A 222 9.26 9.93 -16.62
C ALA A 222 9.97 11.23 -17.07
N ALA A 223 10.93 11.69 -16.26
CA ALA A 223 11.72 12.89 -16.55
C ALA A 223 13.22 12.64 -16.24
N PRO A 224 13.96 12.02 -17.15
CA PRO A 224 15.37 11.66 -16.91
C PRO A 224 16.30 12.87 -16.69
N GLY A 225 15.90 14.05 -17.14
CA GLY A 225 16.62 15.32 -16.92
C GLY A 225 16.24 16.04 -15.62
N ALA A 226 15.32 15.52 -14.81
CA ALA A 226 14.97 16.11 -13.53
C ALA A 226 16.01 15.79 -12.44
N ARG A 227 16.17 16.72 -11.48
CA ARG A 227 16.95 16.48 -10.27
C ARG A 227 16.04 16.01 -9.16
N ILE A 228 16.25 14.81 -8.68
CA ILE A 228 15.36 14.19 -7.68
C ILE A 228 16.09 14.04 -6.35
N LEU A 229 15.52 14.63 -5.31
CA LEU A 229 15.89 14.40 -3.92
C LEU A 229 14.83 13.52 -3.27
N ALA A 230 15.19 12.29 -2.93
CA ALA A 230 14.33 11.33 -2.23
C ALA A 230 14.67 11.30 -0.74
N THR A 231 13.70 11.57 0.11
CA THR A 231 13.91 11.64 1.56
C THR A 231 12.97 10.68 2.30
N ASP A 232 13.37 10.22 3.47
CA ASP A 232 12.54 9.43 4.38
C ASP A 232 13.14 9.46 5.79
N SER A 233 12.32 9.34 6.82
CA SER A 233 12.79 9.17 8.19
C SER A 233 13.16 7.72 8.53
N ASN A 234 12.76 6.75 7.72
CA ASN A 234 13.05 5.34 7.91
C ASN A 234 14.31 4.92 7.14
N ARG A 235 15.45 4.87 7.85
CA ARG A 235 16.74 4.43 7.30
C ARG A 235 16.66 3.07 6.61
N GLY A 236 15.94 2.10 7.18
CA GLY A 236 15.87 0.73 6.64
C GLY A 236 15.10 0.64 5.33
N ARG A 237 14.15 1.56 5.09
CA ARG A 237 13.44 1.68 3.80
C ARG A 237 14.30 2.44 2.80
N LEU A 238 14.80 3.61 3.17
CA LEU A 238 15.55 4.50 2.29
C LEU A 238 16.85 3.84 1.78
N SER A 239 17.53 3.06 2.62
CA SER A 239 18.78 2.36 2.24
C SER A 239 18.65 1.37 1.07
N LYS A 240 17.41 1.02 0.69
CA LYS A 240 17.14 0.14 -0.47
C LYS A 240 17.14 0.91 -1.80
N LEU A 241 16.96 2.22 -1.76
CA LEU A 241 16.80 3.03 -2.98
C LEU A 241 18.08 3.11 -3.84
N PRO A 242 19.29 3.29 -3.31
CA PRO A 242 20.50 3.39 -4.15
C PRO A 242 20.72 2.19 -5.08
N ASP A 243 20.55 0.96 -4.56
CA ASP A 243 20.69 -0.25 -5.38
C ASP A 243 19.61 -0.35 -6.46
N ARG A 244 18.38 0.03 -6.12
CA ARG A 244 17.26 0.07 -7.07
C ARG A 244 17.46 1.14 -8.13
N ALA A 245 17.93 2.33 -7.75
CA ALA A 245 18.25 3.43 -8.66
C ALA A 245 19.36 3.02 -9.64
N LYS A 246 20.43 2.39 -9.15
CA LYS A 246 21.50 1.84 -9.97
C LYS A 246 20.96 0.80 -10.98
N ARG A 247 20.12 -0.14 -10.53
CA ARG A 247 19.49 -1.14 -11.41
C ARG A 247 18.61 -0.48 -12.47
N ALA A 248 17.83 0.52 -12.10
CA ALA A 248 16.97 1.28 -13.01
C ALA A 248 17.72 2.24 -13.93
N GLY A 249 18.99 2.53 -13.67
CA GLY A 249 19.78 3.54 -14.40
C GLY A 249 19.34 4.97 -14.09
N ALA A 250 18.83 5.21 -12.88
CA ALA A 250 18.35 6.51 -12.41
C ALA A 250 19.37 7.19 -11.49
N ASP A 251 19.51 8.51 -11.60
CA ASP A 251 20.27 9.32 -10.67
C ASP A 251 19.32 10.00 -9.67
N ILE A 252 19.40 9.59 -8.40
CA ILE A 252 18.52 10.05 -7.33
C ILE A 252 19.35 10.31 -6.08
N GLU A 253 19.37 11.58 -5.63
CA GLU A 253 19.95 11.93 -4.32
C GLU A 253 19.06 11.38 -3.20
N THR A 254 19.68 10.83 -2.15
CA THR A 254 18.95 10.34 -0.98
C THR A 254 19.35 11.07 0.28
N ARG A 255 18.39 11.47 1.12
CA ARG A 255 18.65 12.15 2.39
C ARG A 255 17.76 11.58 3.49
N LEU A 256 18.38 11.08 4.55
CA LEU A 256 17.67 10.63 5.74
C LEU A 256 17.24 11.85 6.57
N LEU A 257 15.97 11.91 6.95
CA LEU A 257 15.44 12.98 7.80
C LEU A 257 15.25 12.48 9.23
N ASN A 258 15.46 13.39 10.19
CA ASN A 258 15.30 13.10 11.62
C ASN A 258 14.24 14.01 12.23
N PRO A 259 12.99 13.55 12.34
CA PRO A 259 11.92 14.33 12.98
C PRO A 259 12.27 14.72 14.43
N PRO A 260 11.95 15.94 14.86
CA PRO A 260 11.16 16.98 14.16
C PRO A 260 12.01 18.02 13.40
N ASN A 261 13.25 17.73 13.01
CA ASN A 261 14.18 18.70 12.40
C ASN A 261 14.21 18.66 10.86
N GLU A 262 13.17 18.13 10.22
CA GLU A 262 13.16 17.90 8.76
C GLU A 262 13.45 19.17 7.95
N LEU A 263 12.84 20.32 8.32
CA LEU A 263 13.08 21.60 7.62
C LEU A 263 14.51 22.08 7.75
N GLY A 264 15.16 21.90 8.91
CA GLY A 264 16.57 22.24 9.09
C GLY A 264 17.48 21.41 8.19
N GLU A 265 17.13 20.12 7.97
CA GLU A 265 17.87 19.22 7.10
C GLU A 265 17.57 19.44 5.60
N LEU A 266 16.53 20.21 5.28
CA LEU A 266 16.10 20.57 3.92
C LEU A 266 16.22 22.08 3.64
N GLU A 267 16.99 22.83 4.45
CA GLU A 267 17.15 24.28 4.31
C GLU A 267 17.68 24.69 2.92
N ASP A 268 18.56 23.86 2.35
CA ASP A 268 19.09 24.04 1.00
C ASP A 268 18.03 23.85 -0.12
N SER A 269 16.89 23.27 0.19
CA SER A 269 15.79 22.96 -0.72
C SER A 269 14.59 23.90 -0.56
N ARG A 270 14.61 24.82 0.43
CA ARG A 270 13.48 25.75 0.67
C ARG A 270 13.22 26.63 -0.56
N GLU A 271 11.93 26.70 -0.93
CA GLU A 271 11.41 27.47 -2.05
C GLU A 271 12.11 27.20 -3.41
N LYS A 272 12.68 26.00 -3.59
CA LYS A 272 13.42 25.64 -4.80
C LYS A 272 12.80 24.49 -5.60
N ALA A 273 11.91 23.72 -4.99
CA ALA A 273 11.32 22.57 -5.66
C ALA A 273 10.22 23.00 -6.64
N ASP A 274 10.33 22.56 -7.89
CA ASP A 274 9.27 22.66 -8.89
C ASP A 274 8.09 21.76 -8.53
N VAL A 275 8.40 20.60 -7.95
CA VAL A 275 7.44 19.61 -7.49
C VAL A 275 7.87 19.05 -6.14
N VAL A 276 6.94 19.02 -5.18
CA VAL A 276 7.09 18.23 -3.95
C VAL A 276 6.02 17.16 -3.93
N LEU A 277 6.44 15.88 -3.86
CA LEU A 277 5.56 14.76 -3.64
C LEU A 277 5.58 14.40 -2.15
N VAL A 278 4.39 14.30 -1.57
CA VAL A 278 4.15 13.81 -0.21
C VAL A 278 3.31 12.53 -0.30
N ASP A 279 3.98 11.37 -0.53
CA ASP A 279 3.36 10.05 -0.37
C ASP A 279 3.37 9.69 1.12
N ALA A 280 2.45 10.27 1.87
CA ALA A 280 2.52 10.35 3.31
C ALA A 280 2.32 8.98 4.00
N PRO A 281 2.99 8.76 5.16
CA PRO A 281 2.64 7.63 6.01
C PRO A 281 1.17 7.72 6.42
N CYS A 282 0.46 6.59 6.36
CA CYS A 282 -0.99 6.55 6.53
C CYS A 282 -1.46 5.24 7.15
N SER A 283 -2.76 5.09 7.34
CA SER A 283 -3.40 3.85 7.82
C SER A 283 -3.14 2.64 6.92
N GLY A 284 -2.89 2.86 5.62
CA GLY A 284 -2.79 1.81 4.62
C GLY A 284 -4.14 1.16 4.27
N SER A 285 -5.26 1.79 4.63
CA SER A 285 -6.61 1.24 4.45
C SER A 285 -6.96 0.95 2.99
N GLY A 286 -6.36 1.64 2.04
CA GLY A 286 -6.52 1.38 0.62
C GLY A 286 -5.80 0.11 0.12
N THR A 287 -4.95 -0.52 0.93
CA THR A 287 -4.12 -1.68 0.53
C THR A 287 -4.55 -3.00 1.17
N TRP A 288 -5.74 -3.09 1.76
CA TRP A 288 -6.20 -4.30 2.45
C TRP A 288 -6.31 -5.53 1.54
N ARG A 289 -6.50 -5.34 0.25
CA ARG A 289 -6.46 -6.45 -0.71
C ARG A 289 -5.09 -7.14 -0.77
N ARG A 290 -4.01 -6.46 -0.34
CA ARG A 290 -2.63 -6.99 -0.20
C ARG A 290 -2.31 -7.40 1.22
N ASN A 291 -2.70 -6.56 2.20
CA ASN A 291 -2.41 -6.73 3.62
C ASN A 291 -3.72 -6.68 4.44
N PRO A 292 -4.59 -7.70 4.32
CA PRO A 292 -5.92 -7.66 4.94
C PRO A 292 -5.88 -7.57 6.48
N GLU A 293 -4.83 -8.07 7.13
CA GLU A 293 -4.61 -7.92 8.56
C GLU A 293 -4.23 -6.49 8.98
N GLY A 294 -3.96 -5.59 8.03
CA GLY A 294 -3.74 -4.17 8.29
C GLY A 294 -4.89 -3.53 9.05
N ARG A 295 -6.14 -4.00 8.84
CA ARG A 295 -7.34 -3.56 9.58
C ARG A 295 -7.23 -3.81 11.08
N TRP A 296 -6.64 -4.94 11.49
CA TRP A 296 -6.48 -5.35 12.88
C TRP A 296 -5.45 -4.53 13.65
N ARG A 297 -4.59 -3.80 12.91
CA ARG A 297 -3.54 -2.93 13.46
C ARG A 297 -4.02 -1.52 13.75
N LEU A 298 -5.16 -1.12 13.13
CA LEU A 298 -5.69 0.22 13.27
C LEU A 298 -6.39 0.39 14.62
N THR A 299 -6.15 1.54 15.23
CA THR A 299 -6.89 2.05 16.40
C THR A 299 -7.15 3.54 16.18
N PRO A 300 -8.12 4.16 16.88
CA PRO A 300 -8.34 5.60 16.83
C PRO A 300 -7.06 6.41 17.10
N GLU A 301 -6.29 6.02 18.11
CA GLU A 301 -5.04 6.72 18.51
C GLU A 301 -3.95 6.59 17.43
N ARG A 302 -3.92 5.47 16.71
CA ARG A 302 -2.99 5.29 15.58
C ARG A 302 -3.39 6.16 14.40
N LEU A 303 -4.68 6.24 14.10
CA LEU A 303 -5.21 7.13 13.07
C LEU A 303 -4.90 8.59 13.41
N ASP A 304 -5.14 9.03 14.66
CA ASP A 304 -4.82 10.38 15.10
C ASP A 304 -3.32 10.72 14.92
N ARG A 305 -2.43 9.78 15.28
CA ARG A 305 -0.99 9.97 15.08
C ARG A 305 -0.59 10.15 13.62
N VAL A 306 -1.11 9.31 12.70
CA VAL A 306 -0.72 9.44 11.29
C VAL A 306 -1.33 10.70 10.66
N VAL A 307 -2.55 11.08 11.03
CA VAL A 307 -3.19 12.33 10.62
C VAL A 307 -2.34 13.54 11.04
N ALA A 308 -1.83 13.59 12.27
CA ALA A 308 -0.95 14.65 12.73
C ALA A 308 0.40 14.69 11.98
N VAL A 309 0.97 13.53 11.65
CA VAL A 309 2.18 13.46 10.82
C VAL A 309 1.92 13.99 9.42
N GLN A 310 0.80 13.63 8.80
CA GLN A 310 0.40 14.10 7.46
C GLN A 310 0.25 15.62 7.43
N GLN A 311 -0.36 16.21 8.45
CA GLN A 311 -0.48 17.66 8.59
C GLN A 311 0.89 18.34 8.58
N ARG A 312 1.79 17.85 9.44
CA ARG A 312 3.16 18.40 9.53
C ARG A 312 3.93 18.26 8.21
N LEU A 313 3.80 17.13 7.52
CA LEU A 313 4.48 16.91 6.24
C LEU A 313 3.95 17.84 5.13
N LEU A 314 2.66 18.13 5.12
CA LEU A 314 2.08 19.12 4.21
C LEU A 314 2.63 20.52 4.48
N ASP A 315 2.73 20.92 5.76
CA ASP A 315 3.28 22.21 6.16
C ASP A 315 4.79 22.30 5.76
N ILE A 316 5.57 21.23 5.97
CA ILE A 316 6.97 21.15 5.49
C ILE A 316 7.05 21.25 3.96
N ALA A 317 6.20 20.54 3.24
CA ALA A 317 6.20 20.55 1.78
C ALA A 317 5.89 21.95 1.22
N ALA A 318 5.00 22.71 1.87
CA ALA A 318 4.68 24.09 1.48
C ALA A 318 5.89 25.02 1.50
N GLU A 319 6.83 24.80 2.46
CA GLU A 319 8.07 25.58 2.56
C GLU A 319 9.11 25.21 1.47
N LEU A 320 9.01 24.01 0.91
CA LEU A 320 9.97 23.54 -0.12
C LEU A 320 9.56 23.92 -1.53
N VAL A 321 8.24 24.00 -1.81
CA VAL A 321 7.73 24.35 -3.15
C VAL A 321 8.08 25.79 -3.47
N ARG A 322 8.69 26.05 -4.64
CA ARG A 322 8.93 27.43 -5.12
C ARG A 322 7.64 28.14 -5.52
N PRO A 323 7.62 29.48 -5.58
CA PRO A 323 6.50 30.20 -6.23
C PRO A 323 6.21 29.64 -7.63
N GLY A 324 4.93 29.40 -7.94
CA GLY A 324 4.46 28.75 -9.17
C GLY A 324 4.70 27.23 -9.25
N GLY A 325 5.32 26.64 -8.23
CA GLY A 325 5.56 25.19 -8.14
C GLY A 325 4.31 24.40 -7.67
N ARG A 326 4.45 23.09 -7.58
CA ARG A 326 3.37 22.14 -7.32
C ARG A 326 3.65 21.28 -6.10
N LEU A 327 2.62 21.03 -5.29
CA LEU A 327 2.60 20.04 -4.23
C LEU A 327 1.63 18.95 -4.63
N VAL A 328 2.07 17.68 -4.61
CA VAL A 328 1.20 16.52 -4.79
C VAL A 328 1.17 15.76 -3.49
N TYR A 329 -0.01 15.68 -2.89
CA TYR A 329 -0.27 14.90 -1.69
C TYR A 329 -0.94 13.59 -2.07
N ALA A 330 -0.46 12.48 -1.51
CA ALA A 330 -1.06 11.17 -1.71
C ALA A 330 -0.99 10.33 -0.43
N VAL A 331 -1.99 9.47 -0.26
CA VAL A 331 -2.04 8.43 0.77
C VAL A 331 -2.68 7.17 0.20
N CYS A 332 -2.16 6.00 0.56
CA CYS A 332 -2.82 4.73 0.26
C CYS A 332 -3.95 4.46 1.27
N SER A 333 -4.90 5.37 1.35
CA SER A 333 -6.01 5.38 2.31
C SER A 333 -7.33 5.70 1.63
N ILE A 334 -8.41 5.14 2.19
CA ILE A 334 -9.80 5.40 1.81
C ILE A 334 -10.55 6.18 2.91
N LEU A 335 -9.80 6.73 3.88
CA LEU A 335 -10.38 7.45 5.02
C LEU A 335 -10.40 8.95 4.73
N SER A 336 -11.57 9.59 4.97
CA SER A 336 -11.75 11.03 4.74
C SER A 336 -10.76 11.90 5.51
N ARG A 337 -10.44 11.51 6.76
CA ARG A 337 -9.48 12.25 7.61
C ARG A 337 -8.06 12.26 7.07
N GLU A 338 -7.67 11.24 6.31
CA GLU A 338 -6.34 11.15 5.69
C GLU A 338 -6.32 11.71 4.26
N GLY A 339 -7.48 11.83 3.61
CA GLY A 339 -7.67 12.35 2.25
C GLY A 339 -8.18 13.79 2.22
N ALA A 340 -9.44 13.96 1.84
CA ALA A 340 -10.07 15.26 1.57
C ALA A 340 -9.93 16.24 2.74
N ALA A 341 -10.12 15.79 3.98
CA ALA A 341 -10.02 16.66 5.16
C ALA A 341 -8.60 17.21 5.40
N GLN A 342 -7.54 16.51 4.98
CA GLN A 342 -6.18 17.05 5.04
C GLN A 342 -5.98 18.21 4.09
N ILE A 343 -6.54 18.12 2.90
CA ILE A 343 -6.42 19.16 1.88
C ILE A 343 -7.26 20.40 2.26
N ASP A 344 -8.46 20.19 2.80
CA ASP A 344 -9.30 21.32 3.28
C ASP A 344 -8.58 22.06 4.40
N ARG A 345 -8.07 21.35 5.42
CA ARG A 345 -7.27 21.95 6.51
C ARG A 345 -6.04 22.71 5.97
N PHE A 346 -5.31 22.10 5.03
CA PHE A 346 -4.12 22.74 4.44
C PHE A 346 -4.49 24.07 3.76
N LEU A 347 -5.54 24.08 2.96
CA LEU A 347 -6.00 25.28 2.24
C LEU A 347 -6.59 26.34 3.16
N ASP A 348 -7.19 25.96 4.29
CA ASP A 348 -7.63 26.90 5.32
C ASP A 348 -6.43 27.68 5.93
N GLY A 349 -5.31 26.99 6.15
CA GLY A 349 -4.06 27.60 6.63
C GLY A 349 -3.24 28.30 5.53
N HIS A 350 -3.45 27.95 4.28
CA HIS A 350 -2.68 28.40 3.12
C HIS A 350 -3.62 28.95 2.02
N SER A 351 -4.41 29.94 2.35
CA SER A 351 -5.53 30.44 1.51
C SER A 351 -5.14 30.97 0.13
N SER A 352 -3.85 31.25 -0.11
CA SER A 352 -3.33 31.64 -1.42
C SER A 352 -3.10 30.45 -2.36
N TRP A 353 -3.00 29.22 -1.83
CA TRP A 353 -2.78 28.03 -2.66
C TRP A 353 -4.03 27.63 -3.44
N ILE A 354 -3.82 27.06 -4.62
CA ILE A 354 -4.89 26.70 -5.55
C ILE A 354 -4.91 25.19 -5.69
N SER A 355 -6.09 24.58 -5.50
CA SER A 355 -6.30 23.17 -5.84
C SER A 355 -6.45 23.01 -7.34
N GLU A 356 -5.71 22.06 -7.92
CA GLU A 356 -5.80 21.68 -9.34
C GLU A 356 -6.30 20.24 -9.43
N ASP A 357 -7.04 19.90 -10.48
CA ASP A 357 -7.41 18.53 -10.76
C ASP A 357 -6.15 17.75 -11.18
N PRO A 358 -5.79 16.64 -10.48
CA PRO A 358 -4.64 15.85 -10.85
C PRO A 358 -4.75 15.31 -12.29
N PRO A 359 -3.70 15.42 -13.14
CA PRO A 359 -3.75 14.99 -14.53
C PRO A 359 -3.59 13.46 -14.65
N ILE A 360 -4.51 12.73 -14.06
CA ILE A 360 -4.53 11.25 -14.04
C ILE A 360 -5.81 10.72 -14.66
N ALA A 361 -5.72 9.54 -15.26
CA ALA A 361 -6.92 8.79 -15.63
C ALA A 361 -7.51 8.11 -14.38
N GLY A 362 -8.85 8.01 -14.32
CA GLY A 362 -9.55 7.36 -13.22
C GLY A 362 -9.65 8.20 -11.95
N GLY A 363 -10.12 7.55 -10.90
CA GLY A 363 -10.46 8.18 -9.63
C GLY A 363 -11.75 8.98 -9.68
N ARG A 364 -12.51 8.93 -8.61
CA ARG A 364 -13.71 9.75 -8.39
C ARG A 364 -13.34 11.02 -7.62
N SER A 365 -14.02 12.13 -7.89
CA SER A 365 -13.82 13.36 -7.13
C SER A 365 -14.18 13.15 -5.66
N ASP A 366 -13.25 13.48 -4.77
CA ASP A 366 -13.39 13.40 -3.32
C ASP A 366 -12.84 14.70 -2.71
N GLY A 367 -13.74 15.60 -2.35
CA GLY A 367 -13.37 16.97 -1.97
C GLY A 367 -12.56 17.65 -3.05
N ARG A 368 -11.36 18.13 -2.71
CA ARG A 368 -10.42 18.82 -3.60
C ARG A 368 -9.33 17.89 -4.16
N GLY A 369 -9.60 16.61 -4.21
CA GLY A 369 -8.74 15.58 -4.77
C GLY A 369 -9.52 14.50 -5.51
N ARG A 370 -8.87 13.39 -5.75
CA ARG A 370 -9.45 12.18 -6.34
C ARG A 370 -9.18 10.96 -5.48
N LEU A 371 -10.19 10.10 -5.37
CA LEU A 371 -10.08 8.79 -4.71
C LEU A 371 -10.13 7.68 -5.77
N LEU A 372 -9.04 6.93 -5.88
CA LEU A 372 -8.94 5.67 -6.61
C LEU A 372 -9.36 4.53 -5.68
N THR A 373 -10.12 3.56 -6.20
CA THR A 373 -10.58 2.43 -5.41
C THR A 373 -10.52 1.11 -6.17
N PRO A 374 -10.37 -0.03 -5.48
CA PRO A 374 -10.34 -1.33 -6.16
C PRO A 374 -11.60 -1.66 -6.95
N GLY A 375 -12.78 -1.32 -6.44
CA GLY A 375 -14.04 -1.59 -7.10
C GLY A 375 -14.27 -0.75 -8.36
N HIS A 376 -13.93 0.52 -8.32
CA HIS A 376 -14.13 1.44 -9.45
C HIS A 376 -12.96 1.42 -10.45
N ASP A 377 -11.71 1.52 -9.94
CA ASP A 377 -10.52 1.74 -10.76
C ASP A 377 -9.66 0.48 -10.95
N ARG A 378 -9.93 -0.60 -10.19
CA ARG A 378 -9.14 -1.84 -10.17
C ARG A 378 -7.69 -1.62 -9.69
N THR A 379 -7.42 -0.53 -8.99
CA THR A 379 -6.14 -0.19 -8.34
C THR A 379 -6.23 -0.47 -6.84
N ASP A 380 -5.15 -0.32 -6.09
CA ASP A 380 -5.26 -0.12 -4.65
C ASP A 380 -5.99 1.19 -4.37
N GLY A 381 -6.52 1.36 -3.15
CA GLY A 381 -7.16 2.59 -2.73
C GLY A 381 -6.12 3.69 -2.53
N PHE A 382 -6.26 4.80 -3.24
CA PHE A 382 -5.39 5.97 -3.10
C PHE A 382 -6.22 7.26 -3.15
N PHE A 383 -6.00 8.13 -2.19
CA PHE A 383 -6.37 9.53 -2.34
C PHE A 383 -5.20 10.32 -2.91
N VAL A 384 -5.46 11.23 -3.85
CA VAL A 384 -4.46 12.14 -4.42
C VAL A 384 -5.05 13.53 -4.62
N ALA A 385 -4.28 14.55 -4.24
CA ALA A 385 -4.58 15.95 -4.53
C ALA A 385 -3.35 16.67 -5.07
N ARG A 386 -3.57 17.64 -5.94
CA ARG A 386 -2.54 18.49 -6.50
C ARG A 386 -2.84 19.95 -6.16
N LEU A 387 -1.84 20.61 -5.63
CA LEU A 387 -1.93 22.00 -5.20
C LEU A 387 -0.84 22.81 -5.89
N ARG A 388 -1.16 24.06 -6.26
CA ARG A 388 -0.20 25.02 -6.83
C ARG A 388 0.05 26.15 -5.85
N ARG A 389 1.34 26.42 -5.60
CA ARG A 389 1.75 27.65 -4.92
C ARG A 389 1.61 28.83 -5.90
N PRO A 390 1.00 29.97 -5.51
CA PRO A 390 0.95 31.17 -6.36
C PRO A 390 2.36 31.70 -6.66
N CYS A 391 2.46 32.50 -7.76
CA CYS A 391 3.71 33.18 -8.14
C CYS A 391 3.99 34.38 -7.22
#